data_3c71d9934b1355565836cd8c2edf529e
#
_entry.id   3c71d9934b1355565836cd8c2edf529e
#
_cell.length_a   1.000
_cell.length_b   1.000
_cell.length_c   1.000
_cell.angle_alpha   90.00
_cell.angle_beta   90.00
_cell.angle_gamma   90.00
#
_symmetry.space_group_name_H-M   'P 1'
#
loop_
_entity.id
_entity.type
_entity.pdbx_description
1 polymer ?
#
loop_
_entity_poly.entity_id
_entity_poly.type
_entity_poly.pdbx_seq_one_letter_code
_entity_poly.pdbx_strand_id
1 'polypeptide(L)'
;MILAPHTDDGELGCGASIAKYVAAGKNVVYVAFSTCSQSLPEELPADTLAVECNAATHALGIQEVIFFDFEVRKLLFHRQEILEELLRLNRQLQPQTVFIPAQHDVHQDHQVIYAEGLRAFKNCNVLGYELPWNNFNFAPTYFEKIEESHLSAKQAALKEYKSQAGRSYMQPQFHTALATVRGVQCNAPLAEAFEVYRLSS
;
A
#
# COMPACT_ATOMS: atom_id res chain seq x y z
N MET A 1 -3.82 5.14 -7.76
CA MET A 1 -4.04 3.69 -7.58
C MET A 1 -3.01 3.15 -6.62
N ILE A 2 -3.40 2.27 -5.71
CA ILE A 2 -2.51 1.62 -4.73
C ILE A 2 -2.43 0.15 -5.09
N LEU A 3 -1.24 -0.40 -5.27
CA LEU A 3 -1.01 -1.83 -5.50
C LEU A 3 -0.49 -2.46 -4.20
N ALA A 4 -1.33 -3.21 -3.53
CA ALA A 4 -1.04 -3.87 -2.27
C ALA A 4 -0.89 -5.39 -2.50
N PRO A 5 0.31 -5.97 -2.38
CA PRO A 5 0.50 -7.43 -2.48
C PRO A 5 -0.44 -8.20 -1.56
N HIS A 6 -0.59 -7.74 -0.34
CA HIS A 6 -1.52 -8.23 0.67
C HIS A 6 -2.51 -7.15 1.08
N THR A 7 -3.48 -7.50 1.91
CA THR A 7 -4.60 -6.62 2.21
C THR A 7 -4.24 -5.33 2.94
N ASP A 8 -3.19 -5.31 3.77
CA ASP A 8 -2.81 -4.21 4.67
C ASP A 8 -1.59 -3.38 4.20
N ASP A 9 -0.88 -3.83 3.15
CA ASP A 9 0.38 -3.22 2.71
C ASP A 9 0.20 -1.76 2.26
N GLY A 10 -0.91 -1.44 1.60
CA GLY A 10 -1.16 -0.09 1.11
C GLY A 10 -1.40 0.92 2.24
N GLU A 11 -2.18 0.55 3.25
CA GLU A 11 -2.40 1.40 4.43
C GLU A 11 -1.12 1.56 5.25
N LEU A 12 -0.37 0.47 5.41
CA LEU A 12 0.91 0.49 6.11
C LEU A 12 1.93 1.39 5.39
N GLY A 13 2.03 1.28 4.06
CA GLY A 13 3.02 2.00 3.27
C GLY A 13 2.66 3.47 2.98
N CYS A 14 1.39 3.76 2.69
CA CYS A 14 0.97 5.09 2.23
C CYS A 14 -0.42 5.55 2.72
N GLY A 15 -0.90 5.04 3.86
CA GLY A 15 -2.24 5.33 4.37
C GLY A 15 -2.52 6.80 4.66
N ALA A 16 -1.54 7.55 5.16
CA ALA A 16 -1.72 8.97 5.41
C ALA A 16 -1.74 9.80 4.12
N SER A 17 -0.95 9.43 3.12
CA SER A 17 -1.02 10.00 1.77
C SER A 17 -2.36 9.70 1.09
N ILE A 18 -2.88 8.48 1.25
CA ILE A 18 -4.23 8.11 0.80
C ILE A 18 -5.27 9.05 1.42
N ALA A 19 -5.27 9.19 2.76
CA ALA A 19 -6.19 10.07 3.47
C ALA A 19 -6.13 11.51 2.95
N LYS A 20 -4.92 12.03 2.72
CA LYS A 20 -4.70 13.35 2.12
C LYS A 20 -5.32 13.48 0.73
N TYR A 21 -5.09 12.49 -0.14
CA TYR A 21 -5.62 12.52 -1.50
C TYR A 21 -7.14 12.43 -1.53
N VAL A 22 -7.73 11.59 -0.70
CA VAL A 22 -9.19 11.48 -0.57
C VAL A 22 -9.77 12.80 -0.05
N ALA A 23 -9.17 13.40 0.98
CA ALA A 23 -9.58 14.72 1.50
C ALA A 23 -9.48 15.83 0.44
N ALA A 24 -8.54 15.71 -0.51
CA ALA A 24 -8.40 16.61 -1.65
C ALA A 24 -9.34 16.26 -2.84
N GLY A 25 -10.29 15.36 -2.65
CA GLY A 25 -11.26 14.95 -3.68
C GLY A 25 -10.66 14.10 -4.81
N LYS A 26 -9.51 13.47 -4.61
CA LYS A 26 -8.91 12.58 -5.60
C LYS A 26 -9.58 11.21 -5.55
N ASN A 27 -9.82 10.61 -6.71
CA ASN A 27 -10.25 9.22 -6.79
C ASN A 27 -9.07 8.30 -6.48
N VAL A 28 -9.24 7.45 -5.46
CA VAL A 28 -8.24 6.45 -5.05
C VAL A 28 -8.84 5.06 -5.23
N VAL A 29 -8.16 4.23 -6.01
CA VAL A 29 -8.50 2.81 -6.20
C VAL A 29 -7.45 1.97 -5.48
N TYR A 30 -7.91 1.05 -4.66
CA TYR A 30 -7.07 0.12 -3.91
C TYR A 30 -7.15 -1.28 -4.55
N VAL A 31 -6.00 -1.90 -4.79
CA VAL A 31 -5.90 -3.22 -5.42
C VAL A 31 -5.12 -4.15 -4.52
N ALA A 32 -5.77 -5.15 -3.92
CA ALA A 32 -5.14 -6.20 -3.13
C ALA A 32 -5.00 -7.48 -3.97
N PHE A 33 -3.77 -8.00 -4.10
CA PHE A 33 -3.49 -9.16 -4.95
C PHE A 33 -3.74 -10.49 -4.25
N SER A 34 -3.62 -10.54 -2.93
CA SER A 34 -3.92 -11.72 -2.13
C SER A 34 -4.78 -11.35 -0.93
N THR A 35 -5.83 -12.11 -0.68
CA THR A 35 -6.62 -12.00 0.54
C THR A 35 -5.96 -12.71 1.73
N CYS A 36 -4.83 -13.39 1.49
CA CYS A 36 -4.01 -14.08 2.50
C CYS A 36 -4.78 -15.10 3.36
N SER A 37 -5.85 -15.68 2.83
CA SER A 37 -6.68 -16.66 3.55
C SER A 37 -5.88 -17.84 4.12
N GLN A 38 -4.83 -18.26 3.39
CA GLN A 38 -3.94 -19.37 3.80
C GLN A 38 -2.96 -19.00 4.95
N SER A 39 -2.92 -17.72 5.34
CA SER A 39 -2.06 -17.24 6.43
C SER A 39 -2.83 -16.97 7.72
N LEU A 40 -4.15 -17.13 7.69
CA LEU A 40 -5.01 -16.96 8.86
C LEU A 40 -4.95 -18.19 9.78
N PRO A 41 -5.07 -18.02 11.11
CA PRO A 41 -5.38 -19.09 12.02
C PRO A 41 -6.66 -19.83 11.61
N GLU A 42 -6.70 -21.15 11.83
CA GLU A 42 -7.85 -21.99 11.45
C GLU A 42 -9.18 -21.57 12.09
N GLU A 43 -9.10 -20.88 13.24
CA GLU A 43 -10.27 -20.42 13.99
C GLU A 43 -10.93 -19.18 13.34
N LEU A 44 -10.26 -18.50 12.41
CA LEU A 44 -10.78 -17.32 11.74
C LEU A 44 -11.41 -17.68 10.38
N PRO A 45 -12.53 -17.03 10.00
CA PRO A 45 -13.08 -17.16 8.66
C PRO A 45 -12.05 -16.83 7.56
N ALA A 46 -12.10 -17.55 6.44
CA ALA A 46 -11.15 -17.37 5.33
C ALA A 46 -11.20 -15.96 4.70
N ASP A 47 -12.31 -15.25 4.82
CA ASP A 47 -12.51 -13.89 4.31
C ASP A 47 -12.15 -12.78 5.33
N THR A 48 -11.68 -13.13 6.52
CA THR A 48 -11.39 -12.16 7.60
C THR A 48 -10.57 -10.99 7.11
N LEU A 49 -9.43 -11.22 6.44
CA LEU A 49 -8.56 -10.13 5.98
C LEU A 49 -9.18 -9.30 4.85
N ALA A 50 -10.01 -9.88 4.01
CA ALA A 50 -10.75 -9.13 3.00
C ALA A 50 -11.81 -8.21 3.64
N VAL A 51 -12.50 -8.70 4.68
CA VAL A 51 -13.47 -7.91 5.47
C VAL A 51 -12.76 -6.76 6.20
N GLU A 52 -11.64 -7.05 6.85
CA GLU A 52 -10.83 -6.04 7.56
C GLU A 52 -10.26 -4.99 6.59
N CYS A 53 -9.78 -5.39 5.40
CA CYS A 53 -9.32 -4.48 4.35
C CYS A 53 -10.45 -3.56 3.85
N ASN A 54 -11.65 -4.09 3.62
CA ASN A 54 -12.80 -3.25 3.25
C ASN A 54 -13.14 -2.24 4.35
N ALA A 55 -13.08 -2.62 5.62
CA ALA A 55 -13.32 -1.70 6.73
C ALA A 55 -12.21 -0.62 6.81
N ALA A 56 -10.94 -1.01 6.66
CA ALA A 56 -9.79 -0.11 6.70
C ALA A 56 -9.81 0.90 5.53
N THR A 57 -10.03 0.43 4.31
CA THR A 57 -10.11 1.28 3.12
C THR A 57 -11.32 2.23 3.17
N HIS A 58 -12.46 1.77 3.69
CA HIS A 58 -13.62 2.62 3.94
C HIS A 58 -13.31 3.71 4.98
N ALA A 59 -12.59 3.38 6.05
CA ALA A 59 -12.16 4.37 7.07
C ALA A 59 -11.23 5.45 6.48
N LEU A 60 -10.46 5.14 5.42
CA LEU A 60 -9.68 6.11 4.65
C LEU A 60 -10.53 6.88 3.61
N GLY A 61 -11.79 6.52 3.41
CA GLY A 61 -12.68 7.14 2.43
C GLY A 61 -12.51 6.61 1.01
N ILE A 62 -11.83 5.49 0.82
CA ILE A 62 -11.71 4.82 -0.49
C ILE A 62 -13.05 4.17 -0.85
N GLN A 63 -13.51 4.39 -2.08
CA GLN A 63 -14.80 3.89 -2.57
C GLN A 63 -14.66 2.64 -3.45
N GLU A 64 -13.48 2.39 -4.00
CA GLU A 64 -13.24 1.28 -4.93
C GLU A 64 -12.07 0.42 -4.46
N VAL A 65 -12.37 -0.83 -4.11
CA VAL A 65 -11.41 -1.86 -3.73
C VAL A 65 -11.54 -3.03 -4.68
N ILE A 66 -10.43 -3.45 -5.26
CA ILE A 66 -10.36 -4.60 -6.17
C ILE A 66 -9.54 -5.67 -5.46
N PHE A 67 -10.14 -6.85 -5.30
CA PHE A 67 -9.46 -8.01 -4.75
C PHE A 67 -9.16 -9.01 -5.87
N PHE A 68 -7.92 -9.49 -5.90
CA PHE A 68 -7.55 -10.72 -6.55
C PHE A 68 -7.36 -11.81 -5.49
N ASP A 69 -7.42 -13.05 -5.90
CA ASP A 69 -7.31 -14.21 -5.00
C ASP A 69 -6.07 -15.07 -5.34
N PHE A 70 -4.95 -14.40 -5.60
CA PHE A 70 -3.69 -15.10 -5.75
C PHE A 70 -3.22 -15.64 -4.40
N GLU A 71 -2.75 -16.88 -4.37
CA GLU A 71 -2.28 -17.51 -3.14
C GLU A 71 -1.06 -16.77 -2.59
N VAL A 72 -1.13 -16.34 -1.32
CA VAL A 72 -0.02 -15.65 -0.64
C VAL A 72 1.26 -16.48 -0.66
N ARG A 73 2.39 -15.82 -0.83
CA ARG A 73 3.74 -16.41 -0.99
C ARG A 73 3.96 -17.17 -2.31
N LYS A 74 2.97 -17.15 -3.21
CA LYS A 74 3.04 -17.81 -4.50
C LYS A 74 2.84 -16.88 -5.71
N LEU A 75 2.79 -15.56 -5.50
CA LEU A 75 2.61 -14.59 -6.59
C LEU A 75 3.69 -14.76 -7.68
N LEU A 76 4.87 -15.22 -7.31
CA LEU A 76 5.97 -15.49 -8.25
C LEU A 76 5.56 -16.45 -9.39
N PHE A 77 4.69 -17.42 -9.13
CA PHE A 77 4.23 -18.37 -10.11
C PHE A 77 3.14 -17.82 -11.04
N HIS A 78 2.56 -16.66 -10.70
CA HIS A 78 1.45 -15.99 -11.40
C HIS A 78 1.86 -14.66 -12.05
N ARG A 79 3.16 -14.40 -12.21
CA ARG A 79 3.68 -13.12 -12.70
C ARG A 79 3.04 -12.64 -13.99
N GLN A 80 2.83 -13.54 -14.97
CA GLN A 80 2.25 -13.15 -16.25
C GLN A 80 0.76 -12.80 -16.10
N GLU A 81 -0.01 -13.57 -15.33
CA GLU A 81 -1.41 -13.30 -15.03
C GLU A 81 -1.56 -11.95 -14.32
N ILE A 82 -0.72 -11.68 -13.31
CA ILE A 82 -0.67 -10.41 -12.60
C ILE A 82 -0.38 -9.25 -13.56
N LEU A 83 0.61 -9.40 -14.46
CA LEU A 83 0.91 -8.38 -15.44
C LEU A 83 -0.28 -8.09 -16.36
N GLU A 84 -0.98 -9.13 -16.83
CA GLU A 84 -2.15 -8.98 -17.70
C GLU A 84 -3.29 -8.24 -17.01
N GLU A 85 -3.55 -8.54 -15.73
CA GLU A 85 -4.53 -7.82 -14.92
C GLU A 85 -4.12 -6.36 -14.70
N LEU A 86 -2.86 -6.10 -14.40
CA LEU A 86 -2.35 -4.72 -14.26
C LEU A 86 -2.48 -3.92 -15.57
N LEU A 87 -2.19 -4.53 -16.71
CA LEU A 87 -2.38 -3.90 -18.02
C LEU A 87 -3.87 -3.64 -18.32
N ARG A 88 -4.77 -4.53 -17.91
CA ARG A 88 -6.22 -4.35 -17.99
C ARG A 88 -6.66 -3.16 -17.15
N LEU A 89 -6.25 -3.11 -15.88
CA LEU A 89 -6.55 -2.01 -14.96
C LEU A 89 -5.99 -0.67 -15.47
N ASN A 90 -4.77 -0.67 -16.02
CA ASN A 90 -4.18 0.53 -16.59
C ASN A 90 -5.02 1.10 -17.75
N ARG A 91 -5.51 0.23 -18.65
CA ARG A 91 -6.39 0.68 -19.76
C ARG A 91 -7.75 1.19 -19.28
N GLN A 92 -8.32 0.57 -18.24
CA GLN A 92 -9.65 0.91 -17.73
C GLN A 92 -9.65 2.19 -16.88
N LEU A 93 -8.67 2.32 -16.00
CA LEU A 93 -8.66 3.35 -14.95
C LEU A 93 -7.74 4.54 -15.29
N GLN A 94 -6.77 4.35 -16.17
CA GLN A 94 -5.81 5.38 -16.61
C GLN A 94 -5.25 6.20 -15.43
N PRO A 95 -4.63 5.55 -14.43
CA PRO A 95 -4.19 6.23 -13.23
C PRO A 95 -3.06 7.23 -13.54
N GLN A 96 -3.11 8.41 -12.93
CA GLN A 96 -2.01 9.38 -13.01
C GLN A 96 -0.81 8.95 -12.15
N THR A 97 -1.09 8.37 -10.99
CA THR A 97 -0.07 7.94 -10.04
C THR A 97 -0.39 6.54 -9.52
N VAL A 98 0.62 5.71 -9.46
CA VAL A 98 0.54 4.35 -8.95
C VAL A 98 1.57 4.18 -7.83
N PHE A 99 1.11 3.70 -6.68
CA PHE A 99 1.93 3.33 -5.54
C PHE A 99 2.15 1.82 -5.55
N ILE A 100 3.40 1.41 -5.43
CA ILE A 100 3.84 0.01 -5.45
C ILE A 100 4.77 -0.25 -4.25
N PRO A 101 5.06 -1.49 -3.86
CA PRO A 101 6.13 -1.76 -2.89
C PRO A 101 7.48 -1.22 -3.36
N ALA A 102 8.35 -0.81 -2.44
CA ALA A 102 9.71 -0.38 -2.79
C ALA A 102 10.56 -1.53 -3.34
N GLN A 103 11.55 -1.18 -4.18
CA GLN A 103 12.38 -2.13 -4.94
C GLN A 103 13.09 -3.16 -4.05
N HIS A 104 13.59 -2.74 -2.90
CA HIS A 104 14.40 -3.58 -2.03
C HIS A 104 13.60 -4.21 -0.88
N ASP A 105 12.29 -4.36 -1.06
CA ASP A 105 11.48 -5.16 -0.17
C ASP A 105 11.86 -6.64 -0.30
N VAL A 106 12.17 -7.29 0.82
CA VAL A 106 12.65 -8.68 0.82
C VAL A 106 11.53 -9.72 0.68
N HIS A 107 10.25 -9.29 0.78
CA HIS A 107 9.13 -10.20 0.62
C HIS A 107 8.93 -10.56 -0.85
N GLN A 108 8.94 -11.86 -1.18
CA GLN A 108 8.85 -12.34 -2.56
C GLN A 108 7.61 -11.87 -3.32
N ASP A 109 6.45 -11.76 -2.67
CA ASP A 109 5.22 -11.27 -3.31
C ASP A 109 5.32 -9.78 -3.63
N HIS A 110 5.95 -8.97 -2.73
CA HIS A 110 6.18 -7.55 -2.95
C HIS A 110 7.10 -7.32 -4.15
N GLN A 111 8.14 -8.14 -4.32
CA GLN A 111 9.04 -8.08 -5.47
C GLN A 111 8.29 -8.33 -6.78
N VAL A 112 7.30 -9.23 -6.80
CA VAL A 112 6.46 -9.47 -7.98
C VAL A 112 5.63 -8.24 -8.31
N ILE A 113 4.91 -7.68 -7.34
CA ILE A 113 4.07 -6.50 -7.57
C ILE A 113 4.90 -5.27 -7.95
N TYR A 114 6.08 -5.09 -7.35
CA TYR A 114 7.04 -4.08 -7.78
C TYR A 114 7.41 -4.26 -9.27
N ALA A 115 7.89 -5.45 -9.64
CA ALA A 115 8.41 -5.70 -10.99
C ALA A 115 7.32 -5.58 -12.07
N GLU A 116 6.15 -6.17 -11.84
CA GLU A 116 5.06 -6.15 -12.81
C GLU A 116 4.34 -4.79 -12.84
N GLY A 117 4.26 -4.10 -11.71
CA GLY A 117 3.77 -2.72 -11.63
C GLY A 117 4.60 -1.77 -12.49
N LEU A 118 5.93 -1.82 -12.40
CA LEU A 118 6.81 -1.02 -13.27
C LEU A 118 6.63 -1.33 -14.77
N ARG A 119 6.35 -2.58 -15.11
CA ARG A 119 6.12 -2.99 -16.51
C ARG A 119 4.77 -2.51 -17.03
N ALA A 120 3.73 -2.55 -16.19
CA ALA A 120 2.36 -2.22 -16.58
C ALA A 120 2.11 -0.71 -16.70
N PHE A 121 2.70 0.11 -15.82
CA PHE A 121 2.38 1.55 -15.70
C PHE A 121 3.49 2.45 -16.24
N LYS A 122 3.80 2.30 -17.55
CA LYS A 122 4.90 3.02 -18.22
C LYS A 122 4.66 4.52 -18.38
N ASN A 123 3.40 4.95 -18.43
CA ASN A 123 3.00 6.33 -18.68
C ASN A 123 2.39 7.02 -17.45
N CYS A 124 2.64 6.49 -16.25
CA CYS A 124 2.14 7.01 -14.99
C CYS A 124 3.30 7.45 -14.09
N ASN A 125 3.01 8.29 -13.11
CA ASN A 125 3.92 8.44 -11.98
C ASN A 125 3.93 7.12 -11.20
N VAL A 126 5.12 6.61 -10.87
CA VAL A 126 5.27 5.37 -10.10
C VAL A 126 6.14 5.64 -8.89
N LEU A 127 5.55 5.45 -7.72
CA LEU A 127 6.15 5.72 -6.41
C LEU A 127 6.21 4.42 -5.59
N GLY A 128 7.38 4.11 -5.04
CA GLY A 128 7.58 2.96 -4.16
C GLY A 128 7.38 3.34 -2.69
N TYR A 129 6.44 2.70 -1.99
CA TYR A 129 6.23 2.90 -0.57
C TYR A 129 7.12 1.99 0.27
N GLU A 130 7.47 2.45 1.48
CA GLU A 130 8.29 1.68 2.40
C GLU A 130 7.46 0.84 3.38
N LEU A 131 7.99 -0.36 3.66
CA LEU A 131 7.61 -1.18 4.81
C LEU A 131 8.89 -1.48 5.59
N PRO A 132 9.24 -0.69 6.62
CA PRO A 132 10.60 -0.68 7.21
C PRO A 132 11.11 -2.03 7.70
N TRP A 133 10.23 -2.94 8.11
CA TRP A 133 10.61 -4.30 8.52
C TRP A 133 11.04 -5.20 7.35
N ASN A 134 10.69 -4.82 6.11
CA ASN A 134 11.08 -5.52 4.90
C ASN A 134 12.13 -4.74 4.08
N ASN A 135 12.21 -3.41 4.26
CA ASN A 135 13.08 -2.55 3.46
C ASN A 135 14.35 -2.18 4.25
N PHE A 136 15.38 -3.03 4.22
CA PHE A 136 16.67 -2.73 4.83
C PHE A 136 17.50 -1.69 4.05
N ASN A 137 17.17 -1.48 2.78
CA ASN A 137 17.75 -0.45 1.92
C ASN A 137 16.61 0.31 1.23
N PHE A 138 16.25 1.47 1.78
CA PHE A 138 15.22 2.35 1.26
C PHE A 138 15.83 3.73 1.04
N ALA A 139 15.76 4.23 -0.20
CA ALA A 139 16.32 5.52 -0.59
C ALA A 139 15.20 6.52 -0.97
N PRO A 140 14.57 7.18 0.00
CA PRO A 140 13.47 8.09 -0.28
C PRO A 140 13.92 9.29 -1.10
N THR A 141 13.20 9.58 -2.17
CA THR A 141 13.44 10.69 -3.09
C THR A 141 12.24 11.61 -3.26
N TYR A 142 11.08 11.20 -2.74
CA TYR A 142 9.86 12.00 -2.68
C TYR A 142 9.23 11.91 -1.29
N PHE A 143 8.78 13.05 -0.78
CA PHE A 143 8.15 13.16 0.54
C PHE A 143 6.77 13.80 0.40
N GLU A 144 5.74 13.07 0.76
CA GLU A 144 4.40 13.59 0.86
C GLU A 144 4.18 14.17 2.26
N LYS A 145 4.18 15.50 2.37
CA LYS A 145 3.90 16.19 3.63
C LYS A 145 2.47 15.94 4.05
N ILE A 146 2.28 15.46 5.25
CA ILE A 146 0.97 15.11 5.81
C ILE A 146 0.68 15.93 7.07
N GLU A 147 -0.58 15.94 7.49
CA GLU A 147 -1.06 16.55 8.71
C GLU A 147 -1.42 15.48 9.73
N GLU A 148 -1.60 15.88 11.01
CA GLU A 148 -2.04 15.00 12.08
C GLU A 148 -3.37 14.30 11.77
N SER A 149 -4.28 14.98 11.07
CA SER A 149 -5.56 14.43 10.63
C SER A 149 -5.37 13.23 9.68
N HIS A 150 -4.41 13.34 8.74
CA HIS A 150 -4.11 12.26 7.80
C HIS A 150 -3.45 11.07 8.49
N LEU A 151 -2.52 11.33 9.42
CA LEU A 151 -1.90 10.28 10.22
C LEU A 151 -2.93 9.57 11.12
N SER A 152 -3.83 10.33 11.73
CA SER A 152 -4.92 9.79 12.55
C SER A 152 -5.87 8.91 11.73
N ALA A 153 -6.18 9.30 10.49
CA ALA A 153 -6.99 8.49 9.59
C ALA A 153 -6.29 7.16 9.22
N LYS A 154 -4.98 7.19 8.91
CA LYS A 154 -4.17 5.97 8.72
C LYS A 154 -4.23 5.05 9.93
N GLN A 155 -4.02 5.59 11.12
CA GLN A 155 -4.05 4.82 12.37
C GLN A 155 -5.44 4.24 12.67
N ALA A 156 -6.51 4.97 12.33
CA ALA A 156 -7.88 4.47 12.46
C ALA A 156 -8.14 3.31 11.49
N ALA A 157 -7.72 3.43 10.24
CA ALA A 157 -7.83 2.37 9.26
C ALA A 157 -7.07 1.10 9.69
N LEU A 158 -5.83 1.22 10.16
CA LEU A 158 -5.03 0.09 10.61
C LEU A 158 -5.62 -0.63 11.83
N LYS A 159 -6.42 0.03 12.66
CA LYS A 159 -7.14 -0.59 13.79
C LYS A 159 -8.25 -1.54 13.36
N GLU A 160 -8.71 -1.45 12.12
CA GLU A 160 -9.71 -2.38 11.59
C GLU A 160 -9.13 -3.78 11.34
N TYR A 161 -7.80 -3.91 11.21
CA TYR A 161 -7.10 -5.18 11.12
C TYR A 161 -6.93 -5.84 12.50
N LYS A 162 -8.04 -6.29 13.09
CA LYS A 162 -8.08 -6.91 14.43
C LYS A 162 -7.28 -8.19 14.49
N SER A 163 -7.30 -8.98 13.41
CA SER A 163 -6.51 -10.21 13.29
C SER A 163 -5.00 -9.96 13.31
N GLN A 164 -4.56 -8.74 12.97
CA GLN A 164 -3.15 -8.34 12.90
C GLN A 164 -2.70 -7.45 14.07
N ALA A 165 -3.58 -7.14 15.03
CA ALA A 165 -3.34 -6.17 16.10
C ALA A 165 -2.14 -6.49 17.01
N GLY A 166 -1.73 -7.76 17.09
CA GLY A 166 -0.55 -8.19 17.87
C GLY A 166 0.80 -7.85 17.23
N ARG A 167 0.83 -7.39 15.99
CA ARG A 167 2.08 -7.07 15.28
C ARG A 167 2.61 -5.69 15.67
N SER A 168 3.91 -5.57 15.92
CA SER A 168 4.55 -4.33 16.36
C SER A 168 4.37 -3.17 15.39
N TYR A 169 4.38 -3.44 14.09
CA TYR A 169 4.21 -2.43 13.05
C TYR A 169 2.75 -1.97 12.86
N MET A 170 1.77 -2.62 13.51
CA MET A 170 0.38 -2.13 13.56
C MET A 170 0.17 -1.07 14.66
N GLN A 171 1.15 -0.86 15.53
CA GLN A 171 0.99 0.05 16.65
C GLN A 171 1.05 1.52 16.23
N PRO A 172 0.16 2.40 16.73
CA PRO A 172 0.13 3.81 16.35
C PRO A 172 1.46 4.54 16.55
N GLN A 173 2.21 4.18 17.61
CA GLN A 173 3.52 4.79 17.91
C GLN A 173 4.54 4.57 16.82
N PHE A 174 4.50 3.40 16.14
CA PHE A 174 5.38 3.10 15.02
C PHE A 174 5.15 4.09 13.87
N HIS A 175 3.89 4.30 13.49
CA HIS A 175 3.53 5.20 12.38
C HIS A 175 3.84 6.65 12.69
N THR A 176 3.60 7.09 13.93
CA THR A 176 3.96 8.44 14.38
C THR A 176 5.48 8.65 14.31
N ALA A 177 6.27 7.70 14.82
CA ALA A 177 7.72 7.80 14.79
C ALA A 177 8.26 7.86 13.36
N LEU A 178 7.77 6.96 12.46
CA LEU A 178 8.19 6.94 11.07
C LEU A 178 7.85 8.24 10.35
N ALA A 179 6.61 8.71 10.48
CA ALA A 179 6.16 9.96 9.86
C ALA A 179 6.96 11.18 10.36
N THR A 180 7.35 11.19 11.65
CA THR A 180 8.20 12.24 12.23
C THR A 180 9.62 12.20 11.62
N VAL A 181 10.24 11.01 11.52
CA VAL A 181 11.56 10.84 10.89
C VAL A 181 11.54 11.36 9.45
N ARG A 182 10.52 10.99 8.66
CA ARG A 182 10.38 11.42 7.26
C ARG A 182 10.05 12.90 7.15
N GLY A 183 9.30 13.44 8.11
CA GLY A 183 9.03 14.88 8.22
C GLY A 183 10.31 15.69 8.41
N VAL A 184 11.19 15.29 9.34
CA VAL A 184 12.51 15.94 9.57
C VAL A 184 13.34 15.98 8.29
N GLN A 185 13.34 14.90 7.50
CA GLN A 185 14.11 14.81 6.26
C GLN A 185 13.66 15.81 5.18
N CYS A 186 12.40 16.27 5.22
CA CYS A 186 11.85 17.22 4.23
C CYS A 186 11.42 18.56 4.83
N ASN A 187 11.88 18.89 6.04
CA ASN A 187 11.53 20.11 6.76
C ASN A 187 10.00 20.29 6.90
N ALA A 188 9.36 19.27 7.44
CA ALA A 188 7.94 19.26 7.77
C ALA A 188 7.72 18.57 9.12
N PRO A 189 6.60 18.80 9.83
CA PRO A 189 6.28 18.07 11.06
C PRO A 189 6.14 16.56 10.81
N LEU A 190 5.42 16.19 9.77
CA LEU A 190 5.12 14.81 9.42
C LEU A 190 5.18 14.63 7.89
N ALA A 191 5.68 13.48 7.45
CA ALA A 191 5.64 13.06 6.05
C ALA A 191 5.58 11.54 5.92
N GLU A 192 5.07 11.07 4.78
CA GLU A 192 5.36 9.73 4.25
C GLU A 192 6.40 9.86 3.14
N ALA A 193 7.23 8.84 2.95
CA ALA A 193 8.34 8.88 2.02
C ALA A 193 8.23 7.78 0.98
N PHE A 194 8.74 8.09 -0.23
CA PHE A 194 8.64 7.21 -1.39
C PHE A 194 9.93 7.23 -2.21
N GLU A 195 10.23 6.11 -2.84
CA GLU A 195 11.20 6.04 -3.94
C GLU A 195 10.50 6.41 -5.24
N VAL A 196 11.07 7.33 -6.00
CA VAL A 196 10.53 7.69 -7.32
C VAL A 196 11.13 6.78 -8.38
N TYR A 197 10.29 6.00 -9.05
CA TYR A 197 10.72 5.17 -10.17
C TYR A 197 10.39 5.80 -11.52
N ARG A 198 9.32 6.59 -11.57
CA ARG A 198 8.93 7.34 -12.77
C ARG A 198 8.11 8.57 -12.40
N LEU A 199 8.42 9.68 -13.06
CA LEU A 199 7.57 10.86 -13.13
C LEU A 199 7.30 11.14 -14.60
N SER A 200 6.04 11.26 -14.97
CA SER A 200 5.59 11.71 -16.30
C SER A 200 4.86 13.04 -16.15
N SER A 201 5.25 13.99 -16.97
CA SER A 201 4.62 15.31 -17.07
C SER A 201 3.41 15.27 -18.01
#